data_790c308f3e4b46b1d58f172534c69dc7
#
_entry.id   790c308f3e4b46b1d58f172534c69dc7
#
_cell.length_a   1.000
_cell.length_b   1.000
_cell.length_c   1.000
_cell.angle_alpha   90.00
_cell.angle_beta   90.00
_cell.angle_gamma   90.00
#
_symmetry.space_group_name_H-M   'P 1'
#
loop_
_entity.id
_entity.type
_entity.pdbx_description
1 polymer ?
#
loop_
_entity_poly.entity_id
_entity_poly.type
_entity_poly.pdbx_seq_one_letter_code
_entity_poly.pdbx_strand_id
1 'polypeptide(L)'
;MMAATLLTAFSGIASAQSANSLVIARNMDINSLDPHRTFCDTCQIYDSAVYEGLLSLDKDNKVVPVLVESYAANGDQTEFTFKINPKAVFSDGSRVEAKDVKWSWERLKNVKGSPSFLADTIASIETPDEATVVVKTRAPNSEFFNVVASPYFDIVNSDVATTEAKAENGADAAEKDNAEAWFLAHSAGSGPFVLSAYEPNSELRLKRNEKYWREAPKVDEVIFRQVKDAVAQAQMLENGTADIAMQIDPETAKTFRNKDIKVDSIHSYNFIYLALSPGAKSNAVPLTADIREAISIAIDRESLLDFMLGDKGQLIGTAIPIGFPGGTGHKIPEYNPEKAKELLAKAGHPNGFTLEAVYPNLNVYGVDFTQMMQKIQQDLSQINVKVELQPVPFASWREKANGDGIPMTAVYYAPDFFGTSQYVDAFGLAKGSLWAKRAGEARDPSFVKTEIPQIMADALRAPLDEADKVWFKAGEAMAASNVIIPMLSPDVILAYNNRVNGVRYSACCNLPLQELSVSR
;
A
#
# COMPACT_ATOMS: atom_id res chain seq x y z
N MET A 1 29.05 57.00 28.25
CA MET A 1 27.97 55.97 28.31
C MET A 1 28.33 54.85 27.31
N MET A 2 28.86 53.76 27.82
CA MET A 2 29.18 52.54 27.03
C MET A 2 27.96 51.62 27.07
N ALA A 3 27.41 51.28 25.93
CA ALA A 3 26.35 50.29 25.79
C ALA A 3 26.99 48.90 25.64
N ALA A 4 26.75 48.04 26.59
CA ALA A 4 27.17 46.65 26.54
C ALA A 4 26.08 45.83 25.84
N THR A 5 26.41 45.25 24.67
CA THR A 5 25.55 44.35 23.92
C THR A 5 25.72 42.94 24.47
N LEU A 6 24.70 42.40 25.13
CA LEU A 6 24.65 40.99 25.54
C LEU A 6 24.36 40.11 24.29
N LEU A 7 25.34 39.33 23.86
CA LEU A 7 25.12 38.19 22.95
C LEU A 7 24.61 37.02 23.78
N THR A 8 23.34 36.69 23.63
CA THR A 8 22.78 35.43 24.11
C THR A 8 23.14 34.31 23.10
N ALA A 9 24.09 33.48 23.49
CA ALA A 9 24.40 32.26 22.75
C ALA A 9 23.25 31.23 22.96
N PHE A 10 22.48 30.97 21.92
CA PHE A 10 21.60 29.79 21.85
C PHE A 10 22.47 28.56 21.69
N SER A 11 22.72 27.87 22.79
CA SER A 11 23.28 26.52 22.78
C SER A 11 22.19 25.55 22.29
N GLY A 12 22.20 25.25 21.00
CA GLY A 12 21.43 24.14 20.48
C GLY A 12 21.91 22.84 21.18
N ILE A 13 21.06 22.22 21.97
CA ILE A 13 21.29 20.89 22.53
C ILE A 13 21.21 19.95 21.34
N ALA A 14 22.36 19.65 20.71
CA ALA A 14 22.48 18.50 19.84
C ALA A 14 22.27 17.27 20.75
N SER A 15 21.09 16.67 20.66
CA SER A 15 20.82 15.37 21.30
C SER A 15 21.85 14.38 20.73
N ALA A 16 22.75 13.89 21.56
CA ALA A 16 23.72 12.90 21.13
C ALA A 16 22.94 11.66 20.70
N GLN A 17 23.03 11.35 19.40
CA GLN A 17 22.44 10.15 18.80
C GLN A 17 23.00 8.94 19.56
N SER A 18 22.16 8.02 20.02
CA SER A 18 22.63 6.83 20.75
C SER A 18 23.51 6.00 19.79
N ALA A 19 24.49 5.30 20.35
CA ALA A 19 25.42 4.48 19.55
C ALA A 19 24.72 3.34 18.77
N ASN A 20 23.44 3.12 19.01
CA ASN A 20 22.62 2.04 18.46
C ASN A 20 21.29 2.58 17.87
N SER A 21 21.35 3.76 17.21
CA SER A 21 20.23 4.35 16.49
C SER A 21 20.37 4.14 14.98
N LEU A 22 19.23 4.03 14.31
CA LEU A 22 19.12 3.97 12.84
C LEU A 22 18.44 5.23 12.31
N VAL A 23 19.00 5.80 11.25
CA VAL A 23 18.40 6.90 10.49
C VAL A 23 17.93 6.38 9.13
N ILE A 24 16.66 6.52 8.84
CA ILE A 24 16.03 6.12 7.59
C ILE A 24 15.62 7.38 6.83
N ALA A 25 16.22 7.59 5.66
CA ALA A 25 15.85 8.67 4.76
C ALA A 25 14.74 8.19 3.80
N ARG A 26 13.60 8.89 3.78
CA ARG A 26 12.51 8.63 2.82
C ARG A 26 11.59 9.84 2.67
N ASN A 27 10.84 9.86 1.59
CA ASN A 27 9.67 10.72 1.49
C ASN A 27 8.54 10.10 2.32
N MET A 28 8.28 10.67 3.49
CA MET A 28 7.23 10.18 4.39
C MET A 28 5.87 10.63 3.86
N ASP A 29 5.02 9.68 3.54
CA ASP A 29 3.65 9.86 3.04
C ASP A 29 2.60 9.81 4.17
N ILE A 30 3.01 10.07 5.41
CA ILE A 30 2.17 9.94 6.61
C ILE A 30 0.92 10.82 6.49
N ASN A 31 -0.24 10.17 6.51
CA ASN A 31 -1.54 10.82 6.52
C ASN A 31 -2.16 10.89 7.93
N SER A 32 -1.79 9.98 8.83
CA SER A 32 -2.18 9.92 10.24
C SER A 32 -1.20 9.03 11.00
N LEU A 33 -1.16 9.12 12.34
CA LEU A 33 -0.52 8.15 13.24
C LEU A 33 -1.56 7.42 14.12
N ASP A 34 -2.85 7.66 13.90
CA ASP A 34 -3.93 6.88 14.47
C ASP A 34 -4.07 5.57 13.68
N PRO A 35 -3.80 4.37 14.27
CA PRO A 35 -3.73 3.11 13.53
C PRO A 35 -5.02 2.74 12.79
N HIS A 36 -6.17 3.28 13.20
CA HIS A 36 -7.45 3.04 12.52
C HIS A 36 -7.81 4.11 11.47
N ARG A 37 -6.93 5.10 11.26
CA ARG A 37 -7.06 6.15 10.24
C ARG A 37 -5.90 6.17 9.25
N THR A 38 -4.76 5.57 9.62
CA THR A 38 -3.56 5.45 8.77
C THR A 38 -3.87 4.71 7.48
N PHE A 39 -3.30 5.16 6.37
CA PHE A 39 -3.38 4.45 5.08
C PHE A 39 -2.27 4.94 4.15
N CYS A 40 -1.04 4.47 4.39
CA CYS A 40 0.14 4.86 3.64
C CYS A 40 1.33 3.91 3.90
N ASP A 41 2.34 3.91 3.01
CA ASP A 41 3.50 3.03 3.12
C ASP A 41 4.33 3.29 4.40
N THR A 42 4.57 4.56 4.75
CA THR A 42 5.26 4.89 6.02
C THR A 42 4.42 4.52 7.23
N CYS A 43 3.10 4.66 7.10
CA CYS A 43 2.18 4.29 8.17
C CYS A 43 2.24 2.78 8.47
N GLN A 44 2.29 1.92 7.46
CA GLN A 44 2.43 0.47 7.65
C GLN A 44 3.72 0.11 8.40
N ILE A 45 4.83 0.81 8.12
CA ILE A 45 6.09 0.61 8.86
C ILE A 45 5.92 1.06 10.33
N TYR A 46 5.29 2.22 10.54
CA TYR A 46 5.02 2.76 11.87
C TYR A 46 4.09 1.84 12.66
N ASP A 47 2.94 1.49 12.10
CA ASP A 47 1.93 0.67 12.77
C ASP A 47 2.53 -0.69 13.20
N SER A 48 3.17 -1.41 12.28
CA SER A 48 3.81 -2.71 12.57
C SER A 48 4.98 -2.64 13.56
N ALA A 49 5.56 -1.46 13.79
CA ALA A 49 6.63 -1.27 14.77
C ALA A 49 6.08 -0.89 16.16
N VAL A 50 4.95 -0.18 16.22
CA VAL A 50 4.40 0.40 17.44
C VAL A 50 3.23 -0.40 17.98
N TYR A 51 2.48 -1.02 17.09
CA TYR A 51 1.34 -1.88 17.41
C TYR A 51 1.61 -3.32 16.97
N GLU A 52 0.77 -4.23 17.36
CA GLU A 52 0.77 -5.62 16.90
C GLU A 52 -0.67 -6.08 16.63
N GLY A 53 -0.84 -6.82 15.54
CA GLY A 53 -2.08 -7.54 15.25
C GLY A 53 -2.13 -8.91 15.95
N LEU A 54 -3.25 -9.59 15.83
CA LEU A 54 -3.36 -10.98 16.28
C LEU A 54 -2.42 -11.89 15.48
N LEU A 55 -2.26 -11.59 14.20
CA LEU A 55 -1.46 -12.32 13.22
C LEU A 55 -0.53 -11.35 12.48
N SER A 56 0.49 -11.88 11.82
CA SER A 56 1.38 -11.16 10.90
C SER A 56 1.83 -12.09 9.78
N LEU A 57 2.64 -11.60 8.85
CA LEU A 57 3.27 -12.40 7.80
C LEU A 57 4.75 -12.64 8.10
N ASP A 58 5.20 -13.87 7.88
CA ASP A 58 6.63 -14.18 7.91
C ASP A 58 7.34 -13.75 6.61
N LYS A 59 8.64 -14.06 6.50
CA LYS A 59 9.44 -13.73 5.31
C LYS A 59 8.98 -14.42 4.02
N ASP A 60 8.20 -15.49 4.12
CA ASP A 60 7.64 -16.26 3.01
C ASP A 60 6.16 -15.92 2.77
N ASN A 61 5.68 -14.80 3.34
CA ASN A 61 4.29 -14.32 3.30
C ASN A 61 3.26 -15.31 3.89
N LYS A 62 3.69 -16.17 4.80
CA LYS A 62 2.77 -17.06 5.52
C LYS A 62 2.27 -16.39 6.78
N VAL A 63 0.99 -16.58 7.06
CA VAL A 63 0.36 -16.09 8.28
C VAL A 63 0.95 -16.79 9.49
N VAL A 64 1.42 -16.00 10.46
CA VAL A 64 1.99 -16.46 11.72
C VAL A 64 1.32 -15.78 12.92
N PRO A 65 1.22 -16.47 14.08
CA PRO A 65 0.66 -15.88 15.28
C PRO A 65 1.59 -14.83 15.89
N VAL A 66 1.00 -13.74 16.38
CA VAL A 66 1.67 -12.67 17.12
C VAL A 66 1.04 -12.52 18.49
N LEU A 67 -0.08 -11.81 18.65
CA LEU A 67 -0.77 -11.65 19.95
C LEU A 67 -1.59 -12.87 20.37
N VAL A 68 -1.62 -13.93 19.56
CA VAL A 68 -2.37 -15.15 19.84
C VAL A 68 -1.46 -16.36 20.01
N GLU A 69 -1.89 -17.34 20.81
CA GLU A 69 -1.25 -18.66 20.90
C GLU A 69 -1.83 -19.67 19.91
N SER A 70 -3.08 -19.44 19.46
CA SER A 70 -3.73 -20.26 18.44
C SER A 70 -4.85 -19.51 17.73
N TYR A 71 -5.15 -19.92 16.51
CA TYR A 71 -6.25 -19.44 15.71
C TYR A 71 -6.80 -20.55 14.82
N ALA A 72 -8.09 -20.52 14.52
CA ALA A 72 -8.77 -21.50 13.70
C ALA A 72 -9.99 -20.91 12.98
N ALA A 73 -10.32 -21.46 11.81
CA ALA A 73 -11.57 -21.19 11.10
C ALA A 73 -12.48 -22.42 11.17
N ASN A 74 -13.79 -22.19 11.09
CA ASN A 74 -14.74 -23.28 10.87
C ASN A 74 -14.65 -23.82 9.43
N GLY A 75 -15.28 -24.96 9.15
CA GLY A 75 -15.23 -25.60 7.82
C GLY A 75 -15.80 -24.73 6.68
N ASP A 76 -16.69 -23.80 7.00
CA ASP A 76 -17.36 -22.93 6.03
C ASP A 76 -16.64 -21.57 5.82
N GLN A 77 -15.52 -21.34 6.50
CA GLN A 77 -14.75 -20.07 6.43
C GLN A 77 -15.58 -18.82 6.79
N THR A 78 -16.54 -18.97 7.74
CA THR A 78 -17.44 -17.90 8.19
C THR A 78 -17.29 -17.54 9.65
N GLU A 79 -16.59 -18.37 10.44
CA GLU A 79 -16.33 -18.15 11.85
C GLU A 79 -14.86 -18.43 12.16
N PHE A 80 -14.22 -17.47 12.83
CA PHE A 80 -12.79 -17.45 13.12
C PHE A 80 -12.60 -17.25 14.62
N THR A 81 -11.89 -18.19 15.24
CA THR A 81 -11.61 -18.15 16.69
C THR A 81 -10.13 -17.88 16.92
N PHE A 82 -9.85 -16.96 17.83
CA PHE A 82 -8.50 -16.57 18.24
C PHE A 82 -8.36 -16.72 19.76
N LYS A 83 -7.22 -17.26 20.20
CA LYS A 83 -6.86 -17.36 21.62
C LYS A 83 -5.69 -16.43 21.91
N ILE A 84 -5.92 -15.39 22.71
CA ILE A 84 -4.91 -14.40 23.09
C ILE A 84 -3.78 -15.09 23.88
N ASN A 85 -2.55 -14.73 23.58
CA ASN A 85 -1.40 -15.21 24.30
C ASN A 85 -1.36 -14.56 25.71
N PRO A 86 -1.36 -15.35 26.80
CA PRO A 86 -1.41 -14.82 28.17
C PRO A 86 -0.19 -13.97 28.57
N LYS A 87 0.88 -13.99 27.77
CA LYS A 87 2.09 -13.18 27.99
C LYS A 87 2.03 -11.82 27.28
N ALA A 88 1.07 -11.62 26.37
CA ALA A 88 0.96 -10.38 25.59
C ALA A 88 0.62 -9.21 26.52
N VAL A 89 1.45 -8.16 26.46
CA VAL A 89 1.23 -6.92 27.22
C VAL A 89 1.45 -5.69 26.33
N PHE A 90 0.74 -4.64 26.63
CA PHE A 90 0.94 -3.32 26.03
C PHE A 90 2.23 -2.65 26.57
N SER A 91 2.62 -1.56 25.94
CA SER A 91 3.81 -0.80 26.32
C SER A 91 3.75 -0.17 27.72
N ASP A 92 2.55 0.01 28.28
CA ASP A 92 2.35 0.43 29.68
C ASP A 92 2.51 -0.74 30.67
N GLY A 93 2.47 -1.99 30.20
CA GLY A 93 2.59 -3.23 30.97
C GLY A 93 1.24 -3.87 31.32
N SER A 94 0.11 -3.28 30.92
CA SER A 94 -1.21 -3.91 31.03
C SER A 94 -1.34 -5.09 30.06
N ARG A 95 -2.21 -6.06 30.38
CA ARG A 95 -2.44 -7.24 29.52
C ARG A 95 -3.22 -6.88 28.27
N VAL A 96 -2.91 -7.58 27.18
CA VAL A 96 -3.79 -7.59 26.00
C VAL A 96 -4.91 -8.59 26.25
N GLU A 97 -6.15 -8.15 26.13
CA GLU A 97 -7.34 -8.94 26.37
C GLU A 97 -8.29 -8.94 25.15
N ALA A 98 -9.22 -9.88 25.12
CA ALA A 98 -10.20 -10.00 24.03
C ALA A 98 -11.04 -8.73 23.83
N LYS A 99 -11.28 -7.97 24.93
CA LYS A 99 -11.99 -6.67 24.86
C LYS A 99 -11.25 -5.66 23.97
N ASP A 100 -9.89 -5.66 24.00
CA ASP A 100 -9.07 -4.72 23.24
C ASP A 100 -9.15 -5.02 21.74
N VAL A 101 -9.18 -6.30 21.37
CA VAL A 101 -9.38 -6.73 19.99
C VAL A 101 -10.76 -6.30 19.48
N LYS A 102 -11.80 -6.59 20.25
CA LYS A 102 -13.18 -6.18 19.89
C LYS A 102 -13.27 -4.66 19.74
N TRP A 103 -12.77 -3.92 20.70
CA TRP A 103 -12.78 -2.46 20.69
C TRP A 103 -12.03 -1.90 19.47
N SER A 104 -10.83 -2.39 19.21
CA SER A 104 -9.99 -1.94 18.09
C SER A 104 -10.64 -2.17 16.73
N TRP A 105 -11.19 -3.37 16.50
CA TRP A 105 -11.78 -3.70 15.21
C TRP A 105 -13.17 -3.08 15.02
N GLU A 106 -13.94 -2.85 16.09
CA GLU A 106 -15.15 -2.04 16.04
C GLU A 106 -14.81 -0.59 15.72
N ARG A 107 -13.77 -0.02 16.34
CA ARG A 107 -13.30 1.34 16.03
C ARG A 107 -12.80 1.45 14.59
N LEU A 108 -11.97 0.52 14.10
CA LEU A 108 -11.53 0.48 12.71
C LEU A 108 -12.74 0.58 11.75
N LYS A 109 -13.79 -0.18 12.01
CA LYS A 109 -14.99 -0.19 11.19
C LYS A 109 -15.79 1.11 11.29
N ASN A 110 -15.93 1.67 12.49
CA ASN A 110 -16.89 2.72 12.80
C ASN A 110 -16.32 4.14 12.68
N VAL A 111 -15.01 4.34 12.85
CA VAL A 111 -14.36 5.64 12.73
C VAL A 111 -14.34 6.18 11.28
N LYS A 112 -14.63 5.30 10.30
CA LYS A 112 -14.67 5.60 8.87
C LYS A 112 -13.38 6.25 8.34
N GLY A 113 -12.26 5.86 8.94
CA GLY A 113 -10.92 6.16 8.40
C GLY A 113 -10.68 5.47 7.07
N SER A 114 -9.57 5.78 6.42
CA SER A 114 -9.24 5.21 5.10
C SER A 114 -9.24 3.68 5.06
N PRO A 115 -8.73 2.94 6.09
CA PRO A 115 -8.72 1.47 6.08
C PRO A 115 -10.03 0.81 6.54
N SER A 116 -11.06 1.58 6.93
CA SER A 116 -12.29 1.03 7.55
C SER A 116 -13.01 0.01 6.67
N PHE A 117 -12.87 0.09 5.34
CA PHE A 117 -13.49 -0.85 4.40
C PHE A 117 -13.00 -2.29 4.60
N LEU A 118 -11.78 -2.49 5.11
CA LEU A 118 -11.21 -3.81 5.39
C LEU A 118 -12.02 -4.57 6.45
N ALA A 119 -12.65 -3.86 7.39
CA ALA A 119 -13.50 -4.43 8.42
C ALA A 119 -14.97 -4.65 7.98
N ASP A 120 -15.35 -4.26 6.77
CA ASP A 120 -16.75 -4.40 6.29
C ASP A 120 -17.19 -5.85 6.13
N THR A 121 -16.25 -6.78 5.96
CA THR A 121 -16.54 -8.23 5.93
C THR A 121 -17.00 -8.79 7.29
N ILE A 122 -16.68 -8.12 8.40
CA ILE A 122 -17.01 -8.55 9.75
C ILE A 122 -18.51 -8.30 10.04
N ALA A 123 -19.21 -9.39 10.39
CA ALA A 123 -20.60 -9.34 10.82
C ALA A 123 -20.71 -9.08 12.33
N SER A 124 -19.97 -9.86 13.15
CA SER A 124 -19.94 -9.70 14.62
C SER A 124 -18.60 -10.11 15.21
N ILE A 125 -18.29 -9.56 16.39
CA ILE A 125 -17.13 -9.91 17.21
C ILE A 125 -17.66 -10.24 18.61
N GLU A 126 -17.42 -11.46 19.07
CA GLU A 126 -17.81 -11.96 20.38
C GLU A 126 -16.55 -12.23 21.23
N THR A 127 -16.62 -11.92 22.51
CA THR A 127 -15.53 -12.13 23.48
C THR A 127 -16.10 -12.91 24.67
N PRO A 128 -16.24 -14.25 24.54
CA PRO A 128 -16.88 -15.09 25.56
C PRO A 128 -16.09 -15.14 26.87
N ASP A 129 -14.81 -14.86 26.84
CA ASP A 129 -13.91 -14.72 28.00
C ASP A 129 -12.79 -13.71 27.66
N GLU A 130 -11.91 -13.40 28.64
CA GLU A 130 -10.83 -12.42 28.51
C GLU A 130 -9.78 -12.79 27.46
N ALA A 131 -9.67 -14.07 27.08
CA ALA A 131 -8.63 -14.58 26.18
C ALA A 131 -9.19 -15.03 24.82
N THR A 132 -10.51 -15.11 24.63
CA THR A 132 -11.10 -15.65 23.41
C THR A 132 -11.84 -14.58 22.60
N VAL A 133 -11.50 -14.52 21.32
CA VAL A 133 -12.20 -13.69 20.33
C VAL A 133 -12.80 -14.61 19.28
N VAL A 134 -14.09 -14.47 19.00
CA VAL A 134 -14.81 -15.17 17.94
C VAL A 134 -15.36 -14.14 16.97
N VAL A 135 -14.93 -14.24 15.71
CA VAL A 135 -15.34 -13.32 14.64
C VAL A 135 -16.19 -14.07 13.64
N LYS A 136 -17.35 -13.52 13.30
CA LYS A 136 -18.18 -14.02 12.21
C LYS A 136 -18.11 -13.06 11.03
N THR A 137 -17.92 -13.60 9.84
CA THR A 137 -17.95 -12.84 8.59
C THR A 137 -19.32 -12.93 7.92
N ARG A 138 -19.63 -11.96 7.07
CA ARG A 138 -20.92 -11.89 6.34
C ARG A 138 -21.07 -12.98 5.27
N ALA A 139 -19.95 -13.50 4.79
CA ALA A 139 -19.83 -14.54 3.78
C ALA A 139 -18.54 -15.33 4.02
N PRO A 140 -18.39 -16.53 3.44
CA PRO A 140 -17.12 -17.27 3.47
C PRO A 140 -15.94 -16.39 3.05
N ASN A 141 -14.83 -16.46 3.81
CA ASN A 141 -13.63 -15.66 3.53
C ASN A 141 -12.36 -16.44 3.92
N SER A 142 -11.84 -17.27 3.01
CA SER A 142 -10.60 -18.03 3.23
C SER A 142 -9.36 -17.14 3.35
N GLU A 143 -9.43 -15.87 2.94
CA GLU A 143 -8.36 -14.88 3.10
C GLU A 143 -8.44 -14.09 4.42
N PHE A 144 -9.43 -14.35 5.30
CA PHE A 144 -9.64 -13.55 6.50
C PHE A 144 -8.40 -13.47 7.40
N PHE A 145 -7.65 -14.56 7.57
CA PHE A 145 -6.41 -14.53 8.34
C PHE A 145 -5.35 -13.63 7.70
N ASN A 146 -5.29 -13.56 6.39
CA ASN A 146 -4.40 -12.65 5.67
C ASN A 146 -4.83 -11.18 5.83
N VAL A 147 -6.15 -10.93 5.84
CA VAL A 147 -6.70 -9.59 6.09
C VAL A 147 -6.32 -9.10 7.48
N VAL A 148 -6.51 -9.92 8.52
CA VAL A 148 -6.20 -9.53 9.91
C VAL A 148 -4.71 -9.60 10.24
N ALA A 149 -3.87 -10.10 9.33
CA ALA A 149 -2.41 -10.02 9.42
C ALA A 149 -1.86 -8.70 8.88
N SER A 150 -2.70 -7.81 8.35
CA SER A 150 -2.28 -6.47 7.93
C SER A 150 -2.20 -5.51 9.14
N PRO A 151 -1.30 -4.51 9.11
CA PRO A 151 -1.13 -3.54 10.20
C PRO A 151 -2.39 -2.73 10.51
N TYR A 152 -3.34 -2.65 9.58
CA TYR A 152 -4.62 -1.96 9.79
C TYR A 152 -5.53 -2.65 10.82
N PHE A 153 -5.26 -3.93 11.14
CA PHE A 153 -5.96 -4.70 12.18
C PHE A 153 -5.17 -4.76 13.49
N ASP A 154 -4.18 -3.92 13.67
CA ASP A 154 -3.39 -3.85 14.89
C ASP A 154 -4.24 -3.45 16.10
N ILE A 155 -3.82 -3.92 17.28
CA ILE A 155 -4.58 -3.79 18.52
C ILE A 155 -4.06 -2.61 19.34
N VAL A 156 -4.99 -1.78 19.75
CA VAL A 156 -4.78 -0.62 20.62
C VAL A 156 -5.23 -0.96 22.04
N ASN A 157 -4.50 -0.50 23.02
CA ASN A 157 -4.93 -0.53 24.43
C ASN A 157 -6.22 0.28 24.56
N SER A 158 -7.36 -0.41 24.69
CA SER A 158 -8.68 0.20 24.68
C SER A 158 -8.92 1.10 25.89
N ASP A 159 -8.34 0.78 27.04
CA ASP A 159 -8.47 1.57 28.26
C ASP A 159 -7.74 2.93 28.10
N VAL A 160 -6.49 2.91 27.60
CA VAL A 160 -5.71 4.14 27.31
C VAL A 160 -6.38 4.96 26.21
N ALA A 161 -6.78 4.33 25.13
CA ALA A 161 -7.44 5.02 24.01
C ALA A 161 -8.73 5.71 24.47
N THR A 162 -9.55 5.05 25.28
CA THR A 162 -10.80 5.63 25.79
C THR A 162 -10.57 6.70 26.82
N THR A 163 -9.65 6.48 27.80
CA THR A 163 -9.49 7.38 28.95
C THR A 163 -8.60 8.58 28.64
N GLU A 164 -7.54 8.41 27.87
CA GLU A 164 -6.55 9.45 27.58
C GLU A 164 -6.79 10.12 26.23
N ALA A 165 -6.93 9.32 25.17
CA ALA A 165 -7.14 9.83 23.83
C ALA A 165 -8.60 10.27 23.56
N LYS A 166 -9.57 9.88 24.41
CA LYS A 166 -11.00 10.10 24.19
C LYS A 166 -11.50 9.49 22.88
N ALA A 167 -10.95 8.34 22.54
CA ALA A 167 -11.32 7.61 21.35
C ALA A 167 -12.68 6.90 21.53
N GLU A 168 -13.41 6.81 20.44
CA GLU A 168 -14.74 6.23 20.37
C GLU A 168 -14.75 5.03 19.42
N ASN A 169 -15.45 3.94 19.76
CA ASN A 169 -15.60 2.76 18.90
C ASN A 169 -17.06 2.47 18.50
N GLY A 170 -18.02 3.23 19.02
CA GLY A 170 -19.44 3.08 18.74
C GLY A 170 -19.83 3.38 17.30
N ALA A 171 -21.08 3.13 16.95
CA ALA A 171 -21.61 3.33 15.59
C ALA A 171 -21.52 4.80 15.10
N ASP A 172 -21.40 5.74 16.01
CA ASP A 172 -21.25 7.18 15.78
C ASP A 172 -19.80 7.69 15.93
N ALA A 173 -18.82 6.77 16.00
CA ALA A 173 -17.40 7.13 16.12
C ALA A 173 -16.90 8.02 14.97
N ALA A 174 -17.44 7.88 13.76
CA ALA A 174 -17.09 8.74 12.63
C ALA A 174 -17.30 10.24 12.90
N GLU A 175 -18.26 10.57 13.77
CA GLU A 175 -18.64 11.95 14.13
C GLU A 175 -18.06 12.40 15.47
N LYS A 176 -17.90 11.46 16.42
CA LYS A 176 -17.55 11.76 17.80
C LYS A 176 -16.10 11.52 18.17
N ASP A 177 -15.39 10.64 17.45
CA ASP A 177 -13.99 10.32 17.73
C ASP A 177 -13.08 11.51 17.43
N ASN A 178 -12.31 11.92 18.44
CA ASN A 178 -11.36 13.05 18.35
C ASN A 178 -9.93 12.64 18.74
N ALA A 179 -9.64 11.34 18.74
CA ALA A 179 -8.37 10.81 19.24
C ALA A 179 -7.15 11.08 18.35
N GLU A 180 -7.34 11.47 17.09
CA GLU A 180 -6.24 11.64 16.13
C GLU A 180 -5.15 12.59 16.65
N ALA A 181 -5.52 13.70 17.28
CA ALA A 181 -4.55 14.65 17.83
C ALA A 181 -3.71 14.04 18.96
N TRP A 182 -4.28 13.13 19.76
CA TRP A 182 -3.55 12.40 20.80
C TRP A 182 -2.54 11.43 20.18
N PHE A 183 -2.95 10.66 19.16
CA PHE A 183 -2.09 9.71 18.47
C PHE A 183 -0.92 10.35 17.70
N LEU A 184 -0.99 11.64 17.38
CA LEU A 184 0.15 12.36 16.80
C LEU A 184 1.32 12.57 17.79
N ALA A 185 1.08 12.42 19.09
CA ALA A 185 2.07 12.63 20.15
C ALA A 185 2.30 11.40 21.05
N HIS A 186 1.40 10.41 20.99
CA HIS A 186 1.41 9.24 21.88
C HIS A 186 1.08 7.97 21.11
N SER A 187 1.44 6.83 21.69
CA SER A 187 1.08 5.51 21.19
C SER A 187 0.54 4.62 22.30
N ALA A 188 -0.34 3.70 21.97
CA ALA A 188 -0.99 2.79 22.91
C ALA A 188 -0.96 1.33 22.37
N GLY A 189 0.17 0.91 21.83
CA GLY A 189 0.36 -0.41 21.24
C GLY A 189 1.16 -1.35 22.15
N SER A 190 1.33 -2.58 21.65
CA SER A 190 2.14 -3.65 22.28
C SER A 190 3.48 -3.87 21.56
N GLY A 191 3.74 -3.13 20.48
CA GLY A 191 4.86 -3.36 19.57
C GLY A 191 6.26 -3.16 20.19
N PRO A 192 7.30 -3.57 19.42
CA PRO A 192 8.70 -3.47 19.83
C PRO A 192 9.21 -2.04 20.04
N PHE A 193 8.53 -1.05 19.46
CA PHE A 193 8.86 0.36 19.61
C PHE A 193 7.65 1.15 20.13
N VAL A 194 7.93 2.36 20.63
CA VAL A 194 6.92 3.35 21.02
C VAL A 194 7.21 4.68 20.32
N LEU A 195 6.17 5.45 20.04
CA LEU A 195 6.32 6.80 19.49
C LEU A 195 7.07 7.69 20.50
N SER A 196 8.12 8.33 20.07
CA SER A 196 8.92 9.26 20.89
C SER A 196 8.72 10.72 20.48
N ALA A 197 8.63 10.99 19.16
CA ALA A 197 8.34 12.30 18.63
C ALA A 197 7.82 12.20 17.19
N TYR A 198 6.98 13.12 16.79
CA TYR A 198 6.59 13.32 15.40
C TYR A 198 6.51 14.80 15.08
N GLU A 199 7.30 15.23 14.11
CA GLU A 199 7.28 16.57 13.54
C GLU A 199 6.85 16.45 12.06
N PRO A 200 5.62 16.87 11.72
CA PRO A 200 5.12 16.76 10.35
C PRO A 200 6.06 17.36 9.31
N ASN A 201 6.30 16.64 8.22
CA ASN A 201 7.23 17.02 7.13
C ASN A 201 8.71 17.17 7.54
N SER A 202 9.10 16.70 8.70
CA SER A 202 10.47 16.76 9.21
C SER A 202 10.96 15.39 9.66
N GLU A 203 10.40 14.84 10.72
CA GLU A 203 10.95 13.68 11.38
C GLU A 203 9.89 12.88 12.14
N LEU A 204 10.05 11.54 12.14
CA LEU A 204 9.35 10.61 13.04
C LEU A 204 10.39 9.84 13.84
N ARG A 205 10.25 9.79 15.16
CA ARG A 205 11.16 9.06 16.07
C ARG A 205 10.43 7.98 16.84
N LEU A 206 11.02 6.79 16.83
CA LEU A 206 10.57 5.65 17.61
C LEU A 206 11.68 5.25 18.58
N LYS A 207 11.31 4.94 19.82
CA LYS A 207 12.23 4.36 20.83
C LYS A 207 11.86 2.92 21.10
N ARG A 208 12.85 2.11 21.46
CA ARG A 208 12.62 0.74 21.90
C ARG A 208 11.62 0.72 23.06
N ASN A 209 10.66 -0.22 22.97
CA ASN A 209 9.76 -0.53 24.07
C ASN A 209 10.50 -1.39 25.10
N GLU A 210 10.86 -0.82 26.26
CA GLU A 210 11.58 -1.52 27.32
C GLU A 210 10.75 -2.62 28.00
N LYS A 211 9.42 -2.62 27.79
CA LYS A 211 8.51 -3.64 28.31
C LYS A 211 8.04 -4.62 27.23
N TYR A 212 8.73 -4.64 26.10
CA TYR A 212 8.33 -5.54 25.00
C TYR A 212 8.32 -7.00 25.45
N TRP A 213 7.22 -7.67 25.26
CA TRP A 213 6.95 -9.00 25.81
C TRP A 213 7.58 -10.16 25.04
N ARG A 214 8.14 -9.88 23.86
CA ARG A 214 8.88 -10.83 23.03
C ARG A 214 10.37 -10.48 23.04
N GLU A 215 11.14 -10.97 22.06
CA GLU A 215 12.55 -10.62 21.88
C GLU A 215 12.71 -9.11 21.63
N ALA A 216 13.46 -8.44 22.49
CA ALA A 216 13.67 -7.01 22.38
C ALA A 216 14.37 -6.64 21.06
N PRO A 217 13.96 -5.55 20.39
CA PRO A 217 14.66 -5.07 19.21
C PRO A 217 16.10 -4.73 19.52
N LYS A 218 16.98 -4.96 18.53
CA LYS A 218 18.44 -4.75 18.67
C LYS A 218 18.86 -3.30 18.48
N VAL A 219 17.93 -2.44 18.12
CA VAL A 219 18.11 -1.01 17.90
C VAL A 219 17.37 -0.24 19.00
N ASP A 220 17.99 0.80 19.55
CA ASP A 220 17.43 1.59 20.65
C ASP A 220 16.49 2.68 20.15
N GLU A 221 16.76 3.22 18.96
CA GLU A 221 16.01 4.32 18.38
C GLU A 221 16.01 4.20 16.84
N VAL A 222 14.86 4.47 16.22
CA VAL A 222 14.71 4.60 14.76
C VAL A 222 14.21 6.01 14.45
N ILE A 223 14.89 6.69 13.53
CA ILE A 223 14.60 8.06 13.13
C ILE A 223 14.31 8.07 11.65
N PHE A 224 13.07 8.35 11.28
CA PHE A 224 12.72 8.64 9.88
C PHE A 224 12.92 10.12 9.61
N ARG A 225 13.63 10.43 8.52
CA ARG A 225 13.81 11.81 8.05
C ARG A 225 13.09 12.03 6.74
N GLN A 226 12.32 13.11 6.68
CA GLN A 226 11.62 13.53 5.49
C GLN A 226 12.61 14.01 4.43
N VAL A 227 12.82 13.22 3.39
CA VAL A 227 13.69 13.54 2.25
C VAL A 227 12.97 13.12 0.97
N LYS A 228 12.44 14.09 0.21
CA LYS A 228 11.60 13.82 -0.97
C LYS A 228 12.39 13.33 -2.17
N ASP A 229 13.59 13.82 -2.33
CA ASP A 229 14.42 13.62 -3.51
C ASP A 229 15.35 12.41 -3.35
N ALA A 230 15.35 11.51 -4.34
CA ALA A 230 16.15 10.27 -4.32
C ALA A 230 17.66 10.56 -4.27
N VAL A 231 18.12 11.59 -4.99
CA VAL A 231 19.55 11.98 -5.00
C VAL A 231 19.95 12.51 -3.62
N ALA A 232 19.08 13.29 -2.96
CA ALA A 232 19.33 13.74 -1.58
C ALA A 232 19.36 12.57 -0.59
N GLN A 233 18.48 11.57 -0.73
CA GLN A 233 18.53 10.34 0.07
C GLN A 233 19.86 9.59 -0.14
N ALA A 234 20.30 9.44 -1.40
CA ALA A 234 21.57 8.81 -1.73
C ALA A 234 22.77 9.58 -1.13
N GLN A 235 22.77 10.91 -1.20
CA GLN A 235 23.84 11.74 -0.60
C GLN A 235 23.88 11.59 0.93
N MET A 236 22.74 11.49 1.60
CA MET A 236 22.71 11.25 3.05
C MET A 236 23.30 9.89 3.41
N LEU A 237 23.05 8.86 2.60
CA LEU A 237 23.63 7.54 2.79
C LEU A 237 25.15 7.55 2.51
N GLU A 238 25.62 8.21 1.43
CA GLU A 238 27.03 8.36 1.06
C GLU A 238 27.85 9.06 2.15
N ASN A 239 27.32 10.09 2.78
CA ASN A 239 28.01 10.85 3.82
C ASN A 239 27.77 10.32 5.26
N GLY A 240 27.02 9.22 5.39
CA GLY A 240 26.76 8.55 6.68
C GLY A 240 25.76 9.26 7.60
N THR A 241 24.98 10.22 7.11
CA THR A 241 23.91 10.90 7.88
C THR A 241 22.57 10.15 7.81
N ALA A 242 22.46 9.14 6.96
CA ALA A 242 21.42 8.12 6.95
C ALA A 242 22.06 6.73 6.90
N ASP A 243 21.34 5.74 7.41
CA ASP A 243 21.72 4.33 7.42
C ASP A 243 20.98 3.52 6.36
N ILE A 244 19.76 3.93 6.05
CA ILE A 244 18.88 3.32 5.03
C ILE A 244 18.26 4.44 4.19
N ALA A 245 18.19 4.22 2.88
CA ALA A 245 17.42 5.02 1.92
C ALA A 245 16.42 4.11 1.21
N MET A 246 15.13 4.45 1.26
CA MET A 246 14.06 3.54 0.86
C MET A 246 13.44 3.84 -0.51
N GLN A 247 13.76 4.98 -1.13
CA GLN A 247 13.11 5.43 -2.37
C GLN A 247 14.16 5.90 -3.38
N ILE A 248 15.15 5.05 -3.60
CA ILE A 248 16.19 5.25 -4.59
C ILE A 248 15.69 4.69 -5.92
N ASP A 249 15.79 5.49 -6.99
CA ASP A 249 15.54 5.02 -8.35
C ASP A 249 16.76 4.28 -8.93
N PRO A 250 16.58 3.47 -10.02
CA PRO A 250 17.66 2.69 -10.60
C PRO A 250 18.88 3.52 -11.05
N GLU A 251 18.67 4.73 -11.56
CA GLU A 251 19.77 5.59 -12.03
C GLU A 251 20.54 6.18 -10.85
N THR A 252 19.84 6.64 -9.82
CA THR A 252 20.47 7.10 -8.57
C THR A 252 21.26 5.98 -7.91
N ALA A 253 20.75 4.74 -7.92
CA ALA A 253 21.44 3.58 -7.36
C ALA A 253 22.81 3.32 -8.00
N LYS A 254 22.98 3.61 -9.29
CA LYS A 254 24.26 3.47 -10.01
C LYS A 254 25.31 4.53 -9.60
N THR A 255 24.91 5.58 -8.91
CA THR A 255 25.79 6.70 -8.54
C THR A 255 26.60 6.45 -7.27
N PHE A 256 26.26 5.45 -6.46
CA PHE A 256 26.97 5.14 -5.23
C PHE A 256 28.44 4.82 -5.47
N ARG A 257 29.31 5.46 -4.72
CA ARG A 257 30.78 5.30 -4.75
C ARG A 257 31.33 4.62 -3.51
N ASN A 258 30.64 4.80 -2.39
CA ASN A 258 30.99 4.17 -1.12
C ASN A 258 30.71 2.66 -1.20
N LYS A 259 31.79 1.84 -1.07
CA LYS A 259 31.71 0.38 -1.13
C LYS A 259 31.01 -0.26 0.09
N ASP A 260 30.79 0.53 1.14
CA ASP A 260 30.06 0.10 2.33
C ASP A 260 28.55 0.24 2.19
N ILE A 261 28.07 0.77 1.05
CA ILE A 261 26.65 0.83 0.72
C ILE A 261 26.27 -0.43 -0.06
N LYS A 262 25.27 -1.13 0.43
CA LYS A 262 24.58 -2.21 -0.26
C LYS A 262 23.34 -1.66 -0.94
N VAL A 263 23.02 -2.21 -2.11
CA VAL A 263 21.80 -1.88 -2.86
C VAL A 263 21.12 -3.19 -3.20
N ASP A 264 19.96 -3.41 -2.61
CA ASP A 264 19.11 -4.56 -2.92
C ASP A 264 17.93 -4.12 -3.78
N SER A 265 17.74 -4.81 -4.89
CA SER A 265 16.55 -4.71 -5.74
C SER A 265 15.67 -5.90 -5.41
N ILE A 266 14.51 -5.64 -4.82
CA ILE A 266 13.64 -6.67 -4.28
C ILE A 266 12.31 -6.58 -5.01
N HIS A 267 11.87 -7.71 -5.60
CA HIS A 267 10.58 -7.75 -6.24
C HIS A 267 9.48 -7.33 -5.27
N SER A 268 8.71 -6.31 -5.67
CA SER A 268 7.56 -5.84 -4.90
C SER A 268 6.26 -6.34 -5.52
N TYR A 269 5.17 -6.20 -4.75
CA TYR A 269 3.82 -6.49 -5.22
C TYR A 269 3.08 -5.24 -5.70
N ASN A 270 3.80 -4.12 -5.78
CA ASN A 270 3.28 -2.87 -6.29
C ASN A 270 3.18 -2.93 -7.80
N PHE A 271 2.18 -2.30 -8.37
CA PHE A 271 2.12 -2.18 -9.82
C PHE A 271 1.58 -0.83 -10.28
N ILE A 272 2.00 -0.46 -11.47
CA ILE A 272 1.57 0.73 -12.18
C ILE A 272 0.72 0.29 -13.37
N TYR A 273 -0.38 0.96 -13.56
CA TYR A 273 -1.36 0.64 -14.61
C TYR A 273 -1.92 1.88 -15.26
N LEU A 274 -2.40 1.72 -16.49
CA LEU A 274 -3.30 2.65 -17.11
C LEU A 274 -4.74 2.24 -16.88
N ALA A 275 -5.64 3.21 -16.85
CA ALA A 275 -7.06 2.96 -16.89
C ALA A 275 -7.69 3.79 -18.02
N LEU A 276 -8.56 3.14 -18.80
CA LEU A 276 -9.39 3.75 -19.83
C LEU A 276 -10.83 3.73 -19.33
N SER A 277 -11.48 4.90 -19.29
CA SER A 277 -12.83 5.02 -18.72
C SER A 277 -13.87 5.24 -19.82
N PRO A 278 -14.59 4.17 -20.24
CA PRO A 278 -15.61 4.30 -21.31
C PRO A 278 -16.69 5.32 -20.99
N GLY A 279 -17.09 5.42 -19.73
CA GLY A 279 -18.11 6.36 -19.28
C GLY A 279 -17.57 7.70 -18.78
N ALA A 280 -16.32 8.10 -19.05
CA ALA A 280 -15.83 9.44 -18.70
C ALA A 280 -16.59 10.51 -19.49
N LYS A 281 -16.95 11.63 -18.83
CA LYS A 281 -17.75 12.70 -19.48
C LYS A 281 -16.99 13.43 -20.59
N SER A 282 -15.68 13.52 -20.48
CA SER A 282 -14.82 14.22 -21.45
C SER A 282 -14.35 13.34 -22.61
N ASN A 283 -14.87 12.13 -22.77
CA ASN A 283 -14.54 11.28 -23.89
C ASN A 283 -14.89 11.97 -25.23
N ALA A 284 -13.89 12.24 -26.07
CA ALA A 284 -14.08 12.80 -27.40
C ALA A 284 -14.71 11.78 -28.38
N VAL A 285 -14.45 10.49 -28.12
CA VAL A 285 -15.00 9.34 -28.86
C VAL A 285 -15.39 8.24 -27.87
N PRO A 286 -16.38 7.39 -28.19
CA PRO A 286 -16.72 6.23 -27.39
C PRO A 286 -15.52 5.28 -27.27
N LEU A 287 -15.01 5.03 -26.05
CA LEU A 287 -13.91 4.08 -25.82
C LEU A 287 -14.44 2.63 -25.87
N THR A 288 -14.83 2.18 -27.06
CA THR A 288 -15.33 0.81 -27.31
C THR A 288 -14.26 -0.25 -26.99
N ALA A 289 -14.64 -1.53 -26.95
CA ALA A 289 -13.69 -2.61 -26.70
C ALA A 289 -12.56 -2.64 -27.75
N ASP A 290 -12.90 -2.46 -29.04
CA ASP A 290 -11.90 -2.42 -30.12
C ASP A 290 -10.91 -1.24 -29.94
N ILE A 291 -11.39 -0.08 -29.52
CA ILE A 291 -10.53 1.09 -29.26
C ILE A 291 -9.63 0.86 -28.04
N ARG A 292 -10.16 0.28 -26.96
CA ARG A 292 -9.35 -0.04 -25.78
C ARG A 292 -8.29 -1.11 -26.07
N GLU A 293 -8.64 -2.13 -26.86
CA GLU A 293 -7.66 -3.12 -27.34
C GLU A 293 -6.59 -2.46 -28.21
N ALA A 294 -6.99 -1.60 -29.16
CA ALA A 294 -6.05 -0.86 -30.02
C ALA A 294 -5.04 -0.04 -29.17
N ILE A 295 -5.52 0.72 -28.20
CA ILE A 295 -4.66 1.49 -27.29
C ILE A 295 -3.72 0.54 -26.52
N SER A 296 -4.24 -0.58 -26.00
CA SER A 296 -3.45 -1.53 -25.22
C SER A 296 -2.31 -2.14 -26.02
N ILE A 297 -2.55 -2.62 -27.26
CA ILE A 297 -1.52 -3.27 -28.09
C ILE A 297 -0.60 -2.29 -28.83
N ALA A 298 -0.91 -1.00 -28.83
CA ALA A 298 -0.06 0.05 -29.42
C ALA A 298 1.00 0.57 -28.44
N ILE A 299 1.04 0.12 -27.19
CA ILE A 299 2.04 0.51 -26.21
C ILE A 299 3.13 -0.55 -26.14
N ASP A 300 4.37 -0.16 -26.43
CA ASP A 300 5.55 -0.99 -26.31
C ASP A 300 5.99 -1.09 -24.85
N ARG A 301 5.42 -2.10 -24.14
CA ARG A 301 5.66 -2.31 -22.71
C ARG A 301 7.09 -2.75 -22.41
N GLU A 302 7.72 -3.51 -23.30
CA GLU A 302 9.12 -3.96 -23.10
C GLU A 302 10.08 -2.75 -23.18
N SER A 303 9.92 -1.92 -24.20
CA SER A 303 10.69 -0.67 -24.34
C SER A 303 10.38 0.31 -23.18
N LEU A 304 9.15 0.33 -22.69
CA LEU A 304 8.79 1.16 -21.54
C LEU A 304 9.42 0.66 -20.24
N LEU A 305 9.43 -0.65 -20.00
CA LEU A 305 10.08 -1.28 -18.84
C LEU A 305 11.58 -0.96 -18.84
N ASP A 306 12.25 -1.20 -19.97
CA ASP A 306 13.68 -0.91 -20.11
C ASP A 306 14.00 0.57 -19.89
N PHE A 307 13.21 1.45 -20.48
CA PHE A 307 13.38 2.91 -20.33
C PHE A 307 13.18 3.40 -18.89
N MET A 308 12.17 2.88 -18.17
CA MET A 308 11.82 3.37 -16.83
C MET A 308 12.63 2.68 -15.73
N LEU A 309 12.86 1.38 -15.83
CA LEU A 309 13.34 0.55 -14.74
C LEU A 309 14.55 -0.32 -15.10
N GLY A 310 14.86 -0.48 -16.40
CA GLY A 310 15.90 -1.42 -16.84
C GLY A 310 15.57 -2.85 -16.38
N ASP A 311 16.47 -3.45 -15.61
CA ASP A 311 16.32 -4.79 -15.03
C ASP A 311 15.64 -4.78 -13.63
N LYS A 312 15.10 -3.63 -13.16
CA LYS A 312 14.57 -3.43 -11.80
C LYS A 312 13.04 -3.43 -11.77
N GLY A 313 12.44 -4.41 -12.39
CA GLY A 313 10.99 -4.58 -12.43
C GLY A 313 10.59 -5.64 -13.44
N GLN A 314 9.29 -5.84 -13.58
CA GLN A 314 8.73 -6.80 -14.53
C GLN A 314 7.41 -6.31 -15.14
N LEU A 315 7.04 -6.91 -16.27
CA LEU A 315 5.72 -6.74 -16.86
C LEU A 315 4.73 -7.69 -16.18
N ILE A 316 3.48 -7.26 -16.09
CA ILE A 316 2.38 -8.07 -15.59
C ILE A 316 1.23 -8.09 -16.58
N GLY A 317 0.58 -9.25 -16.73
CA GLY A 317 -0.51 -9.44 -17.71
C GLY A 317 -1.92 -9.20 -17.15
N THR A 318 -2.05 -9.06 -15.84
CA THR A 318 -3.33 -8.77 -15.17
C THR A 318 -3.10 -7.89 -13.94
N ALA A 319 -4.17 -7.33 -13.38
CA ALA A 319 -4.10 -6.51 -12.16
C ALA A 319 -3.98 -7.34 -10.87
N ILE A 320 -3.60 -8.60 -10.95
CA ILE A 320 -3.17 -9.43 -9.81
C ILE A 320 -1.65 -9.58 -9.92
N PRO A 321 -0.84 -9.08 -8.98
CA PRO A 321 0.61 -9.17 -9.05
C PRO A 321 1.12 -10.62 -9.05
N ILE A 322 2.25 -10.85 -9.70
CA ILE A 322 2.95 -12.14 -9.64
C ILE A 322 3.34 -12.40 -8.18
N GLY A 323 3.05 -13.61 -7.70
CA GLY A 323 3.25 -14.01 -6.30
C GLY A 323 1.97 -14.06 -5.46
N PHE A 324 0.87 -13.45 -5.96
CA PHE A 324 -0.46 -13.68 -5.41
C PHE A 324 -1.15 -14.85 -6.12
N PRO A 325 -2.04 -15.59 -5.43
CA PRO A 325 -2.86 -16.60 -6.08
C PRO A 325 -3.59 -16.04 -7.31
N GLY A 326 -3.49 -16.73 -8.42
CA GLY A 326 -4.07 -16.30 -9.70
C GLY A 326 -3.31 -15.20 -10.45
N GLY A 327 -2.16 -14.72 -9.96
CA GLY A 327 -1.40 -13.64 -10.62
C GLY A 327 -0.38 -14.10 -11.66
N THR A 328 -0.01 -15.38 -11.66
CA THR A 328 1.06 -15.91 -12.51
C THR A 328 0.53 -16.54 -13.79
N GLY A 329 1.22 -16.35 -14.92
CA GLY A 329 0.93 -17.03 -16.18
C GLY A 329 -0.02 -16.29 -17.12
N HIS A 330 -0.43 -15.08 -16.79
CA HIS A 330 -1.24 -14.25 -17.68
C HIS A 330 -0.42 -13.71 -18.86
N LYS A 331 -1.05 -13.70 -20.05
CA LYS A 331 -0.42 -13.22 -21.25
C LYS A 331 -0.32 -11.69 -21.24
N ILE A 332 0.89 -11.19 -21.49
CA ILE A 332 1.12 -9.77 -21.76
C ILE A 332 0.75 -9.51 -23.22
N PRO A 333 -0.09 -8.49 -23.51
CA PRO A 333 -0.40 -8.14 -24.90
C PRO A 333 0.84 -7.80 -25.70
N GLU A 334 0.99 -8.42 -26.87
CA GLU A 334 2.07 -8.15 -27.80
C GLU A 334 1.93 -6.77 -28.42
N TYR A 335 3.04 -6.03 -28.52
CA TYR A 335 3.09 -4.74 -29.20
C TYR A 335 2.80 -4.91 -30.70
N ASN A 336 1.73 -4.30 -31.20
CA ASN A 336 1.33 -4.43 -32.58
C ASN A 336 0.58 -3.18 -33.08
N PRO A 337 1.31 -2.10 -33.44
CA PRO A 337 0.68 -0.85 -33.89
C PRO A 337 -0.10 -0.99 -35.21
N GLU A 338 0.25 -1.94 -36.09
CA GLU A 338 -0.47 -2.14 -37.33
C GLU A 338 -1.87 -2.74 -37.07
N LYS A 339 -1.94 -3.79 -36.23
CA LYS A 339 -3.22 -4.31 -35.78
C LYS A 339 -4.05 -3.26 -35.02
N ALA A 340 -3.41 -2.41 -34.25
CA ALA A 340 -4.08 -1.31 -33.56
C ALA A 340 -4.75 -0.33 -34.56
N LYS A 341 -4.07 0.04 -35.64
CA LYS A 341 -4.66 0.86 -36.71
C LYS A 341 -5.87 0.18 -37.36
N GLU A 342 -5.79 -1.13 -37.61
CA GLU A 342 -6.92 -1.90 -38.17
C GLU A 342 -8.14 -1.87 -37.23
N LEU A 343 -7.92 -2.04 -35.91
CA LEU A 343 -8.98 -1.96 -34.90
C LEU A 343 -9.59 -0.56 -34.84
N LEU A 344 -8.77 0.50 -34.88
CA LEU A 344 -9.27 1.88 -34.93
C LEU A 344 -10.09 2.15 -36.22
N ALA A 345 -9.62 1.67 -37.36
CA ALA A 345 -10.36 1.81 -38.61
C ALA A 345 -11.71 1.08 -38.57
N LYS A 346 -11.74 -0.15 -38.02
CA LYS A 346 -12.98 -0.93 -37.79
C LYS A 346 -13.94 -0.19 -36.86
N ALA A 347 -13.41 0.49 -35.83
CA ALA A 347 -14.17 1.29 -34.86
C ALA A 347 -14.63 2.65 -35.44
N GLY A 348 -14.32 2.96 -36.71
CA GLY A 348 -14.72 4.21 -37.37
C GLY A 348 -13.73 5.37 -37.21
N HIS A 349 -12.52 5.11 -36.71
CA HIS A 349 -11.49 6.12 -36.48
C HIS A 349 -10.17 5.84 -37.25
N PRO A 350 -10.21 5.69 -38.62
CA PRO A 350 -9.00 5.36 -39.39
C PRO A 350 -7.92 6.45 -39.33
N ASN A 351 -8.30 7.68 -39.01
CA ASN A 351 -7.39 8.82 -38.89
C ASN A 351 -7.03 9.14 -37.42
N GLY A 352 -7.38 8.24 -36.48
CA GLY A 352 -7.18 8.44 -35.06
C GLY A 352 -8.14 9.47 -34.45
N PHE A 353 -7.81 9.92 -33.24
CA PHE A 353 -8.58 10.89 -32.45
C PHE A 353 -7.71 11.51 -31.36
N THR A 354 -8.27 12.53 -30.66
CA THR A 354 -7.63 13.11 -29.48
C THR A 354 -8.14 12.41 -28.22
N LEU A 355 -7.22 12.04 -27.31
CA LEU A 355 -7.49 11.38 -26.03
C LEU A 355 -6.92 12.22 -24.87
N GLU A 356 -7.79 12.69 -24.00
CA GLU A 356 -7.37 13.37 -22.77
C GLU A 356 -6.78 12.37 -21.77
N ALA A 357 -5.63 12.69 -21.18
CA ALA A 357 -4.98 11.90 -20.15
C ALA A 357 -4.65 12.75 -18.92
N VAL A 358 -5.43 12.61 -17.85
CA VAL A 358 -5.17 13.26 -16.55
C VAL A 358 -4.57 12.25 -15.59
N TYR A 359 -3.42 12.56 -15.02
CA TYR A 359 -2.71 11.65 -14.13
C TYR A 359 -2.03 12.41 -12.97
N PRO A 360 -1.81 11.75 -11.81
CA PRO A 360 -1.11 12.38 -10.71
C PRO A 360 0.35 12.61 -11.05
N ASN A 361 0.86 13.80 -10.77
CA ASN A 361 2.28 14.14 -10.94
C ASN A 361 3.08 13.54 -9.79
N LEU A 362 3.51 12.30 -9.96
CA LEU A 362 4.21 11.50 -8.95
C LEU A 362 5.45 10.84 -9.54
N ASN A 363 6.44 10.60 -8.68
CA ASN A 363 7.46 9.58 -8.86
C ASN A 363 7.19 8.49 -7.81
N VAL A 364 6.91 7.27 -8.25
CA VAL A 364 6.55 6.15 -7.38
C VAL A 364 7.37 4.93 -7.77
N TYR A 365 8.10 4.37 -6.81
CA TYR A 365 8.94 3.18 -7.00
C TYR A 365 9.94 3.32 -8.15
N GLY A 366 10.51 4.52 -8.34
CA GLY A 366 11.46 4.81 -9.42
C GLY A 366 10.82 5.15 -10.77
N VAL A 367 9.50 5.18 -10.88
CA VAL A 367 8.78 5.54 -12.11
C VAL A 367 8.23 6.95 -12.01
N ASP A 368 8.77 7.86 -12.81
CA ASP A 368 8.21 9.20 -13.02
C ASP A 368 7.03 9.12 -14.00
N PHE A 369 5.83 9.46 -13.53
CA PHE A 369 4.60 9.33 -14.32
C PHE A 369 4.59 10.29 -15.51
N THR A 370 5.25 11.43 -15.44
CA THR A 370 5.31 12.36 -16.58
C THR A 370 6.15 11.76 -17.70
N GLN A 371 7.31 11.20 -17.39
CA GLN A 371 8.17 10.54 -18.38
C GLN A 371 7.48 9.29 -18.96
N MET A 372 6.86 8.47 -18.11
CA MET A 372 6.10 7.31 -18.55
C MET A 372 4.98 7.70 -19.51
N MET A 373 4.18 8.69 -19.17
CA MET A 373 3.07 9.15 -20.01
C MET A 373 3.52 9.80 -21.31
N GLN A 374 4.68 10.46 -21.34
CA GLN A 374 5.30 10.99 -22.57
C GLN A 374 5.71 9.86 -23.51
N LYS A 375 6.32 8.76 -22.97
CA LYS A 375 6.65 7.58 -23.77
C LYS A 375 5.41 6.92 -24.36
N ILE A 376 4.36 6.77 -23.55
CA ILE A 376 3.05 6.24 -24.01
C ILE A 376 2.42 7.16 -25.06
N GLN A 377 2.48 8.47 -24.90
CA GLN A 377 2.04 9.44 -25.90
C GLN A 377 2.77 9.24 -27.25
N GLN A 378 4.08 9.01 -27.20
CA GLN A 378 4.87 8.72 -28.39
C GLN A 378 4.41 7.43 -29.08
N ASP A 379 4.17 6.35 -28.34
CA ASP A 379 3.71 5.08 -28.89
C ASP A 379 2.33 5.24 -29.53
N LEU A 380 1.39 5.88 -28.86
CA LEU A 380 0.03 6.09 -29.37
C LEU A 380 -0.02 7.04 -30.57
N SER A 381 0.96 7.93 -30.72
CA SER A 381 1.07 8.78 -31.91
C SER A 381 1.28 7.98 -33.19
N GLN A 382 1.88 6.78 -33.12
CA GLN A 382 2.10 5.89 -34.27
C GLN A 382 0.79 5.34 -34.85
N ILE A 383 -0.26 5.32 -34.05
CA ILE A 383 -1.62 4.92 -34.47
C ILE A 383 -2.54 6.13 -34.63
N ASN A 384 -1.99 7.33 -34.79
CA ASN A 384 -2.69 8.61 -34.93
C ASN A 384 -3.59 8.99 -33.73
N VAL A 385 -3.38 8.42 -32.55
CA VAL A 385 -4.04 8.86 -31.32
C VAL A 385 -3.21 9.95 -30.67
N LYS A 386 -3.75 11.19 -30.66
CA LYS A 386 -3.13 12.34 -30.04
C LYS A 386 -3.49 12.38 -28.56
N VAL A 387 -2.55 12.07 -27.68
CA VAL A 387 -2.77 12.14 -26.22
C VAL A 387 -2.49 13.55 -25.71
N GLU A 388 -3.44 14.14 -24.98
CA GLU A 388 -3.28 15.43 -24.31
C GLU A 388 -2.98 15.20 -22.83
N LEU A 389 -1.70 15.39 -22.45
CA LEU A 389 -1.19 15.10 -21.11
C LEU A 389 -1.49 16.22 -20.12
N GLN A 390 -2.10 15.89 -18.98
CA GLN A 390 -2.44 16.82 -17.90
C GLN A 390 -1.98 16.25 -16.55
N PRO A 391 -0.72 16.50 -16.13
CA PRO A 391 -0.27 16.17 -14.78
C PRO A 391 -0.96 17.08 -13.76
N VAL A 392 -1.49 16.50 -12.68
CA VAL A 392 -2.19 17.23 -11.61
C VAL A 392 -1.75 16.72 -10.23
N PRO A 393 -1.96 17.49 -9.14
CA PRO A 393 -1.80 16.98 -7.79
C PRO A 393 -2.69 15.74 -7.53
N PHE A 394 -2.22 14.79 -6.71
CA PHE A 394 -2.93 13.53 -6.44
C PHE A 394 -4.37 13.73 -5.92
N ALA A 395 -4.59 14.73 -5.06
CA ALA A 395 -5.93 15.05 -4.56
C ALA A 395 -6.88 15.49 -5.69
N SER A 396 -6.41 16.35 -6.61
CA SER A 396 -7.19 16.79 -7.78
C SER A 396 -7.48 15.66 -8.75
N TRP A 397 -6.49 14.76 -8.95
CA TRP A 397 -6.71 13.54 -9.73
C TRP A 397 -7.82 12.67 -9.11
N ARG A 398 -7.76 12.43 -7.79
CA ARG A 398 -8.73 11.60 -7.08
C ARG A 398 -10.14 12.17 -7.18
N GLU A 399 -10.29 13.47 -7.05
CA GLU A 399 -11.57 14.16 -7.22
C GLU A 399 -12.14 13.95 -8.62
N LYS A 400 -11.35 14.18 -9.67
CA LYS A 400 -11.77 13.96 -11.07
C LYS A 400 -12.13 12.49 -11.34
N ALA A 401 -11.29 11.56 -10.89
CA ALA A 401 -11.51 10.12 -11.10
C ALA A 401 -12.79 9.61 -10.42
N ASN A 402 -13.10 10.10 -9.21
CA ASN A 402 -14.31 9.72 -8.49
C ASN A 402 -15.58 10.49 -8.94
N GLY A 403 -15.43 11.58 -9.67
CA GLY A 403 -16.53 12.42 -10.17
C GLY A 403 -16.90 12.11 -11.63
N ASP A 404 -16.36 12.88 -12.54
CA ASP A 404 -16.71 12.82 -13.97
C ASP A 404 -16.03 11.67 -14.72
N GLY A 405 -15.09 10.99 -14.09
CA GLY A 405 -14.20 10.04 -14.72
C GLY A 405 -13.09 10.73 -15.54
N ILE A 406 -12.08 9.97 -15.91
CA ILE A 406 -10.94 10.44 -16.70
C ILE A 406 -10.81 9.52 -17.92
N PRO A 407 -10.81 10.03 -19.17
CA PRO A 407 -10.73 9.19 -20.36
C PRO A 407 -9.55 8.21 -20.32
N MET A 408 -8.35 8.70 -19.98
CA MET A 408 -7.15 7.90 -19.77
C MET A 408 -6.38 8.41 -18.56
N THR A 409 -5.92 7.51 -17.71
CA THR A 409 -5.09 7.87 -16.55
C THR A 409 -4.03 6.81 -16.30
N ALA A 410 -2.94 7.20 -15.65
CA ALA A 410 -1.96 6.32 -15.05
C ALA A 410 -2.01 6.47 -13.53
N VAL A 411 -1.89 5.38 -12.80
CA VAL A 411 -1.83 5.38 -11.34
C VAL A 411 -1.19 4.08 -10.85
N TYR A 412 -0.90 3.99 -9.58
CA TYR A 412 -0.30 2.81 -8.94
C TYR A 412 -1.25 2.17 -7.93
N TYR A 413 -0.93 0.94 -7.55
CA TYR A 413 -1.56 0.23 -6.46
C TYR A 413 -0.51 -0.56 -5.67
N ALA A 414 -0.62 -0.53 -4.36
CA ALA A 414 0.15 -1.33 -3.42
C ALA A 414 -0.81 -2.22 -2.62
N PRO A 415 -0.42 -3.43 -2.20
CA PRO A 415 -1.30 -4.31 -1.44
C PRO A 415 -1.57 -3.76 -0.03
N ASP A 416 -2.83 -3.85 0.39
CA ASP A 416 -3.27 -3.52 1.75
C ASP A 416 -3.14 -4.73 2.68
N PHE A 417 -3.21 -5.94 2.13
CA PHE A 417 -3.01 -7.22 2.81
C PHE A 417 -2.56 -8.28 1.80
N PHE A 418 -2.08 -9.43 2.27
CA PHE A 418 -1.63 -10.51 1.38
C PHE A 418 -2.79 -11.42 0.96
N GLY A 419 -3.68 -10.93 0.11
CA GLY A 419 -4.82 -11.66 -0.44
C GLY A 419 -5.24 -11.12 -1.80
N THR A 420 -5.72 -12.02 -2.68
CA THR A 420 -6.08 -11.69 -4.06
C THR A 420 -7.40 -10.94 -4.16
N SER A 421 -8.30 -11.14 -3.19
CA SER A 421 -9.63 -10.53 -3.21
C SER A 421 -9.59 -9.00 -3.34
N GLN A 422 -8.60 -8.30 -2.76
CA GLN A 422 -8.47 -6.86 -2.87
C GLN A 422 -8.31 -6.37 -4.31
N TYR A 423 -7.55 -7.12 -5.11
CA TYR A 423 -7.33 -6.77 -6.52
C TYR A 423 -8.59 -7.01 -7.36
N VAL A 424 -9.26 -8.13 -7.10
CA VAL A 424 -10.51 -8.47 -7.82
C VAL A 424 -11.65 -7.54 -7.41
N ASP A 425 -11.74 -7.13 -6.15
CA ASP A 425 -12.72 -6.14 -5.69
C ASP A 425 -12.46 -4.77 -6.33
N ALA A 426 -11.22 -4.31 -6.37
CA ALA A 426 -10.88 -3.01 -6.93
C ALA A 426 -10.97 -2.98 -8.47
N PHE A 427 -10.41 -3.99 -9.15
CA PHE A 427 -10.13 -3.99 -10.60
C PHE A 427 -10.99 -4.95 -11.42
N GLY A 428 -11.79 -5.81 -10.78
CA GLY A 428 -12.62 -6.81 -11.44
C GLY A 428 -13.80 -6.25 -12.21
N LEU A 429 -14.07 -4.95 -12.10
CA LEU A 429 -15.14 -4.24 -12.81
C LEU A 429 -16.55 -4.81 -12.54
N ALA A 430 -16.74 -5.45 -11.39
CA ALA A 430 -18.07 -5.79 -10.91
C ALA A 430 -18.87 -4.49 -10.68
N LYS A 431 -20.19 -4.57 -10.88
CA LYS A 431 -21.06 -3.40 -10.62
C LYS A 431 -20.84 -2.85 -9.22
N GLY A 432 -20.59 -1.55 -9.13
CA GLY A 432 -20.35 -0.86 -7.87
C GLY A 432 -18.92 -0.95 -7.33
N SER A 433 -18.02 -1.70 -7.96
CA SER A 433 -16.60 -1.75 -7.59
C SER A 433 -15.91 -0.40 -7.82
N LEU A 434 -14.72 -0.22 -7.23
CA LEU A 434 -13.97 1.03 -7.31
C LEU A 434 -13.76 1.50 -8.75
N TRP A 435 -13.22 0.62 -9.61
CA TRP A 435 -12.92 0.99 -10.97
C TRP A 435 -14.13 0.94 -11.90
N ALA A 436 -15.17 0.16 -11.60
CA ALA A 436 -16.42 0.27 -12.35
C ALA A 436 -17.04 1.67 -12.19
N LYS A 437 -17.06 2.20 -10.97
CA LYS A 437 -17.52 3.58 -10.70
C LYS A 437 -16.65 4.62 -11.38
N ARG A 438 -15.33 4.55 -11.26
CA ARG A 438 -14.37 5.49 -11.86
C ARG A 438 -14.40 5.46 -13.37
N ALA A 439 -14.55 4.28 -13.97
CA ALA A 439 -14.70 4.11 -15.42
C ALA A 439 -16.07 4.54 -15.94
N GLY A 440 -16.99 4.94 -15.05
CA GLY A 440 -18.25 5.56 -15.39
C GLY A 440 -19.37 4.56 -15.72
N GLU A 441 -19.49 3.44 -14.98
CA GLU A 441 -20.51 2.41 -15.21
C GLU A 441 -21.95 2.95 -15.28
N ALA A 442 -22.24 4.05 -14.59
CA ALA A 442 -23.55 4.68 -14.64
C ALA A 442 -23.87 5.32 -16.00
N ARG A 443 -22.85 5.68 -16.79
CA ARG A 443 -22.99 6.29 -18.13
C ARG A 443 -22.77 5.28 -19.25
N ASP A 444 -21.86 4.34 -19.05
CA ASP A 444 -21.60 3.24 -19.97
C ASP A 444 -21.37 1.93 -19.17
N PRO A 445 -22.40 1.09 -19.01
CA PRO A 445 -22.27 -0.18 -18.30
C PRO A 445 -21.68 -1.32 -19.16
N SER A 446 -21.31 -1.09 -20.43
CA SER A 446 -20.92 -2.14 -21.38
C SER A 446 -19.68 -2.93 -20.99
N PHE A 447 -18.82 -2.35 -20.13
CA PHE A 447 -17.59 -2.98 -19.65
C PHE A 447 -17.74 -3.70 -18.32
N VAL A 448 -18.91 -3.57 -17.65
CA VAL A 448 -19.16 -4.19 -16.33
C VAL A 448 -19.15 -5.71 -16.45
N LYS A 449 -18.45 -6.37 -15.53
CA LYS A 449 -18.26 -7.82 -15.48
C LYS A 449 -19.24 -8.46 -14.50
N THR A 450 -20.23 -9.17 -15.02
CA THR A 450 -21.29 -9.81 -14.20
C THR A 450 -20.83 -11.13 -13.56
N GLU A 451 -19.79 -11.76 -14.08
CA GLU A 451 -19.20 -13.02 -13.61
C GLU A 451 -18.28 -12.86 -12.39
N ILE A 452 -17.69 -11.69 -12.20
CA ILE A 452 -16.68 -11.45 -11.14
C ILE A 452 -17.23 -11.70 -9.74
N PRO A 453 -18.43 -11.27 -9.34
CA PRO A 453 -18.95 -11.55 -7.99
C PRO A 453 -19.04 -13.06 -7.69
N GLN A 454 -19.41 -13.89 -8.67
CA GLN A 454 -19.47 -15.34 -8.47
C GLN A 454 -18.08 -15.95 -8.38
N ILE A 455 -17.14 -15.54 -9.25
CA ILE A 455 -15.74 -16.01 -9.22
C ILE A 455 -15.12 -15.68 -7.85
N MET A 456 -15.34 -14.47 -7.36
CA MET A 456 -14.84 -14.01 -6.05
C MET A 456 -15.44 -14.83 -4.90
N ALA A 457 -16.75 -15.07 -4.92
CA ALA A 457 -17.42 -15.88 -3.91
C ALA A 457 -16.94 -17.35 -3.90
N ASP A 458 -16.67 -17.93 -5.07
CA ASP A 458 -16.15 -19.30 -5.21
C ASP A 458 -14.71 -19.38 -4.70
N ALA A 459 -13.87 -18.40 -5.02
CA ALA A 459 -12.48 -18.35 -4.56
C ALA A 459 -12.37 -18.17 -3.04
N LEU A 460 -13.18 -17.28 -2.45
CA LEU A 460 -13.18 -17.03 -1.00
C LEU A 460 -13.80 -18.19 -0.19
N ARG A 461 -14.54 -19.09 -0.83
CA ARG A 461 -15.04 -20.32 -0.20
C ARG A 461 -14.03 -21.47 -0.29
N ALA A 462 -13.20 -21.47 -1.31
CA ALA A 462 -12.19 -22.49 -1.50
C ALA A 462 -11.07 -22.36 -0.45
N PRO A 463 -10.42 -23.47 -0.05
CA PRO A 463 -9.14 -23.41 0.68
C PRO A 463 -8.11 -22.56 -0.10
N LEU A 464 -7.21 -21.87 0.60
CA LEU A 464 -6.25 -20.95 -0.02
C LEU A 464 -5.39 -21.61 -1.12
N ASP A 465 -4.99 -22.85 -0.92
CA ASP A 465 -4.18 -23.64 -1.86
C ASP A 465 -4.95 -24.09 -3.11
N GLU A 466 -6.27 -24.09 -3.06
CA GLU A 466 -7.14 -24.45 -4.20
C GLU A 466 -7.67 -23.20 -4.94
N ALA A 467 -7.65 -22.04 -4.30
CA ALA A 467 -8.21 -20.81 -4.83
C ALA A 467 -7.44 -20.25 -6.06
N ASP A 468 -6.17 -20.62 -6.25
CA ASP A 468 -5.31 -20.11 -7.33
C ASP A 468 -5.96 -20.19 -8.72
N LYS A 469 -6.52 -21.34 -9.07
CA LYS A 469 -7.18 -21.56 -10.36
C LYS A 469 -8.46 -20.74 -10.53
N VAL A 470 -9.14 -20.44 -9.43
CA VAL A 470 -10.36 -19.64 -9.45
C VAL A 470 -9.98 -18.16 -9.63
N TRP A 471 -8.98 -17.70 -8.88
CA TRP A 471 -8.43 -16.35 -9.02
C TRP A 471 -7.83 -16.09 -10.41
N PHE A 472 -7.20 -17.10 -11.03
CA PHE A 472 -6.69 -17.00 -12.39
C PHE A 472 -7.80 -16.62 -13.40
N LYS A 473 -9.00 -17.20 -13.26
CA LYS A 473 -10.16 -16.82 -14.12
C LYS A 473 -10.57 -15.37 -13.91
N ALA A 474 -10.49 -14.85 -12.68
CA ALA A 474 -10.73 -13.43 -12.44
C ALA A 474 -9.68 -12.57 -13.16
N GLY A 475 -8.40 -12.97 -13.08
CA GLY A 475 -7.31 -12.30 -13.78
C GLY A 475 -7.50 -12.25 -15.29
N GLU A 476 -7.95 -13.34 -15.93
CA GLU A 476 -8.29 -13.37 -17.36
C GLU A 476 -9.45 -12.42 -17.70
N ALA A 477 -10.52 -12.42 -16.90
CA ALA A 477 -11.68 -11.55 -17.13
C ALA A 477 -11.29 -10.07 -16.99
N MET A 478 -10.42 -9.73 -16.03
CA MET A 478 -9.88 -8.37 -15.85
C MET A 478 -9.03 -7.94 -17.05
N ALA A 479 -8.07 -8.76 -17.46
CA ALA A 479 -7.18 -8.48 -18.59
C ALA A 479 -7.93 -8.26 -19.91
N ALA A 480 -8.94 -9.10 -20.20
CA ALA A 480 -9.72 -9.02 -21.43
C ALA A 480 -10.54 -7.73 -21.60
N SER A 481 -10.74 -6.96 -20.52
CA SER A 481 -11.53 -5.72 -20.58
C SER A 481 -10.82 -4.54 -21.24
N ASN A 482 -9.49 -4.47 -21.11
CA ASN A 482 -8.64 -3.31 -21.41
C ASN A 482 -9.17 -1.99 -20.82
N VAL A 483 -9.98 -2.05 -19.76
CA VAL A 483 -10.33 -0.88 -18.92
C VAL A 483 -9.19 -0.61 -17.97
N ILE A 484 -8.68 -1.64 -17.33
CA ILE A 484 -7.42 -1.62 -16.58
C ILE A 484 -6.35 -2.30 -17.41
N ILE A 485 -5.30 -1.57 -17.71
CA ILE A 485 -4.16 -2.03 -18.50
C ILE A 485 -2.93 -2.07 -17.57
N PRO A 486 -2.60 -3.23 -17.00
CA PRO A 486 -1.40 -3.38 -16.20
C PRO A 486 -0.15 -3.07 -17.03
N MET A 487 0.80 -2.35 -16.45
CA MET A 487 2.01 -1.91 -17.15
C MET A 487 3.25 -2.50 -16.52
N LEU A 488 3.63 -2.02 -15.37
CA LEU A 488 4.91 -2.30 -14.72
C LEU A 488 4.67 -2.74 -13.28
N SER A 489 5.42 -3.73 -12.81
CA SER A 489 5.60 -4.03 -11.39
C SER A 489 7.05 -3.72 -11.03
N PRO A 490 7.33 -2.54 -10.44
CA PRO A 490 8.68 -2.12 -10.11
C PRO A 490 9.22 -2.86 -8.90
N ASP A 491 10.53 -3.07 -8.86
CA ASP A 491 11.22 -3.50 -7.66
C ASP A 491 11.26 -2.36 -6.63
N VAL A 492 11.28 -2.72 -5.35
CA VAL A 492 11.67 -1.80 -4.29
C VAL A 492 13.20 -1.81 -4.19
N ILE A 493 13.82 -0.66 -4.38
CA ILE A 493 15.26 -0.51 -4.22
C ILE A 493 15.54 0.00 -2.80
N LEU A 494 16.19 -0.84 -2.00
CA LEU A 494 16.66 -0.52 -0.66
C LEU A 494 18.16 -0.33 -0.70
N ALA A 495 18.63 0.88 -0.44
CA ALA A 495 20.05 1.17 -0.27
C ALA A 495 20.38 1.37 1.20
N TYR A 496 21.41 0.73 1.72
CA TYR A 496 21.74 0.79 3.13
C TYR A 496 23.23 0.55 3.41
N ASN A 497 23.71 1.09 4.52
CA ASN A 497 25.06 0.89 4.98
C ASN A 497 25.28 -0.58 5.38
N ASN A 498 26.43 -1.17 5.05
CA ASN A 498 26.77 -2.57 5.31
C ASN A 498 26.78 -2.96 6.80
N ARG A 499 26.83 -1.97 7.70
CA ARG A 499 26.65 -2.17 9.15
C ARG A 499 25.22 -2.53 9.55
N VAL A 500 24.23 -2.25 8.70
CA VAL A 500 22.83 -2.58 8.96
C VAL A 500 22.53 -3.99 8.48
N ASN A 501 21.94 -4.79 9.36
CA ASN A 501 21.53 -6.17 9.06
C ASN A 501 20.01 -6.30 9.26
N GLY A 502 19.39 -7.33 8.62
CA GLY A 502 17.96 -7.59 8.72
C GLY A 502 17.11 -6.75 7.77
N VAL A 503 17.73 -6.01 6.86
CA VAL A 503 17.00 -5.22 5.85
C VAL A 503 16.32 -6.17 4.87
N ARG A 504 15.00 -6.07 4.77
CA ARG A 504 14.19 -6.78 3.77
C ARG A 504 12.91 -6.03 3.48
N TYR A 505 12.32 -6.27 2.33
CA TYR A 505 10.96 -5.87 2.03
C TYR A 505 9.97 -6.89 2.61
N SER A 506 8.83 -6.42 3.08
CA SER A 506 7.72 -7.25 3.56
C SER A 506 6.41 -6.79 2.95
N ALA A 507 5.60 -7.74 2.49
CA ALA A 507 4.29 -7.44 1.92
C ALA A 507 3.28 -6.89 2.95
N CYS A 508 3.50 -7.12 4.25
CA CYS A 508 2.62 -6.58 5.28
C CYS A 508 2.98 -5.15 5.70
N CYS A 509 4.25 -4.83 5.75
CA CYS A 509 4.72 -3.68 6.53
C CYS A 509 5.95 -2.99 5.89
N ASN A 510 6.19 -3.18 4.62
CA ASN A 510 7.30 -2.62 3.85
C ASN A 510 8.70 -2.92 4.44
N LEU A 511 9.05 -2.41 5.61
CA LEU A 511 10.34 -2.62 6.29
C LEU A 511 10.10 -3.02 7.76
N PRO A 512 10.29 -4.31 8.14
CA PRO A 512 10.13 -4.77 9.52
C PRO A 512 11.24 -4.23 10.43
N LEU A 513 10.98 -3.20 11.21
CA LEU A 513 11.99 -2.52 12.05
C LEU A 513 12.54 -3.42 13.16
N GLN A 514 11.75 -4.33 13.70
CA GLN A 514 12.16 -5.26 14.77
C GLN A 514 13.27 -6.24 14.36
N GLU A 515 13.45 -6.45 13.04
CA GLU A 515 14.48 -7.36 12.51
C GLU A 515 15.82 -6.65 12.29
N LEU A 516 15.82 -5.32 12.32
CA LEU A 516 17.01 -4.51 12.06
C LEU A 516 18.00 -4.58 13.22
N SER A 517 19.28 -4.58 12.87
CA SER A 517 20.37 -4.44 13.84
C SER A 517 21.56 -3.70 13.23
N VAL A 518 22.37 -3.10 14.07
CA VAL A 518 23.58 -2.37 13.67
C VAL A 518 24.80 -3.14 14.17
N SER A 519 25.69 -3.55 13.27
CA SER A 519 27.02 -4.07 13.62
C SER A 519 27.91 -2.92 14.04
N ARG A 520 28.72 -3.13 15.10
CA ARG A 520 29.72 -2.15 15.58
C ARG A 520 30.98 -2.22 14.76
#